data_8760f8ffc1b41b746d58ccd1dc0c1044
#
_entry.id   8760f8ffc1b41b746d58ccd1dc0c1044
#
_cell.length_a   1.000
_cell.length_b   1.000
_cell.length_c   1.000
_cell.angle_alpha   90.00
_cell.angle_beta   90.00
_cell.angle_gamma   90.00
#
_symmetry.space_group_name_H-M   'P 1'
#
loop_
_entity.id
_entity.type
_entity.pdbx_description
1 polymer ?
#
loop_
_entity_poly.entity_id
_entity_poly.type
_entity_poly.pdbx_seq_one_letter_code
_entity_poly.pdbx_strand_id
1 'polypeptide(L)'
;TPQSLKIIADFFKKEVDPLFKNNYDAYEDSVTGQFIDPEGDVDLLIVKDKLLTGFDAPIAAVLYVDKKLQDHTLLQAIARVNRVYTDKDFGLVVDYIGIFKKLNSALDLYSDEQSGMNLFDSAEIQSAISTVNEEKAKLEKIYQELWSIFDGIDRNESSANVWQERLREYDIRKDFYEKLSAFAKMVD
;
A
#
# COMPACT_ATOMS: atom_id res chain seq x y z
N THR A 1 -21.50 16.72 7.54
CA THR A 1 -22.05 18.09 7.83
C THR A 1 -23.05 18.46 6.73
N PRO A 2 -24.04 19.38 6.98
CA PRO A 2 -24.97 19.84 5.92
C PRO A 2 -24.25 20.39 4.68
N GLN A 3 -23.09 20.99 4.87
CA GLN A 3 -22.27 21.54 3.80
C GLN A 3 -21.64 20.45 2.91
N SER A 4 -21.19 19.34 3.52
CA SER A 4 -20.65 18.20 2.77
C SER A 4 -21.71 17.53 1.89
N LEU A 5 -22.94 17.39 2.42
CA LEU A 5 -24.07 16.83 1.67
C LEU A 5 -24.45 17.71 0.46
N LYS A 6 -24.37 19.03 0.64
CA LYS A 6 -24.63 19.97 -0.45
C LYS A 6 -23.59 19.84 -1.56
N ILE A 7 -22.30 19.76 -1.22
CA ILE A 7 -21.21 19.58 -2.21
C ILE A 7 -21.44 18.30 -3.01
N ILE A 8 -21.77 17.19 -2.35
CA ILE A 8 -22.04 15.91 -3.00
C ILE A 8 -23.27 16.02 -3.92
N ALA A 9 -24.36 16.62 -3.45
CA ALA A 9 -25.57 16.80 -4.26
C ALA A 9 -25.32 17.70 -5.47
N ASP A 10 -24.58 18.78 -5.31
CA ASP A 10 -24.22 19.69 -6.42
C ASP A 10 -23.31 18.98 -7.44
N PHE A 11 -22.38 18.15 -7.00
CA PHE A 11 -21.55 17.32 -7.88
C PHE A 11 -22.41 16.35 -8.69
N PHE A 12 -23.27 15.57 -8.06
CA PHE A 12 -24.14 14.63 -8.76
C PHE A 12 -25.01 15.33 -9.78
N LYS A 13 -25.67 16.43 -9.39
CA LYS A 13 -26.54 17.22 -10.28
C LYS A 13 -25.81 17.81 -11.49
N LYS A 14 -24.55 18.22 -11.30
CA LYS A 14 -23.79 18.92 -12.34
C LYS A 14 -23.01 17.96 -13.24
N GLU A 15 -22.41 16.94 -12.67
CA GLU A 15 -21.45 16.08 -13.37
C GLU A 15 -22.03 14.70 -13.72
N VAL A 16 -22.90 14.12 -12.85
CA VAL A 16 -23.41 12.76 -13.01
C VAL A 16 -24.75 12.72 -13.73
N ASP A 17 -25.74 13.50 -13.30
CA ASP A 17 -27.09 13.46 -13.83
C ASP A 17 -27.16 13.78 -15.34
N PRO A 18 -26.39 14.72 -15.89
CA PRO A 18 -26.42 14.99 -17.34
C PRO A 18 -25.96 13.80 -18.18
N LEU A 19 -25.05 12.97 -17.66
CA LEU A 19 -24.46 11.84 -18.36
C LEU A 19 -25.29 10.56 -18.15
N PHE A 20 -25.79 10.33 -16.94
CA PHE A 20 -26.43 9.07 -16.54
C PHE A 20 -27.94 9.21 -16.30
N LYS A 21 -28.54 10.40 -16.48
CA LYS A 21 -30.00 10.64 -16.37
C LYS A 21 -30.57 10.14 -15.04
N ASN A 22 -29.93 10.46 -13.93
CA ASN A 22 -30.24 9.97 -12.57
C ASN A 22 -30.15 8.44 -12.39
N ASN A 23 -29.49 7.72 -13.28
CA ASN A 23 -29.21 6.29 -13.14
C ASN A 23 -27.89 6.10 -12.41
N TYR A 24 -27.94 6.04 -11.08
CA TYR A 24 -26.73 5.90 -10.23
C TYR A 24 -26.07 4.53 -10.38
N ASP A 25 -26.80 3.48 -10.70
CA ASP A 25 -26.22 2.15 -10.94
C ASP A 25 -25.39 2.19 -12.22
N ALA A 26 -25.88 2.82 -13.29
CA ALA A 26 -25.10 3.00 -14.50
C ALA A 26 -23.85 3.88 -14.31
N TYR A 27 -23.91 4.89 -13.43
CA TYR A 27 -22.74 5.66 -13.03
C TYR A 27 -21.71 4.82 -12.30
N GLU A 28 -22.16 4.03 -11.32
CA GLU A 28 -21.31 3.14 -10.55
C GLU A 28 -20.65 2.08 -11.45
N ASP A 29 -21.43 1.44 -12.31
CA ASP A 29 -20.91 0.47 -13.29
C ASP A 29 -19.85 1.09 -14.20
N SER A 30 -20.09 2.33 -14.64
CA SER A 30 -19.11 3.07 -15.47
C SER A 30 -17.81 3.35 -14.72
N VAL A 31 -17.90 3.86 -13.48
CA VAL A 31 -16.72 4.21 -12.68
C VAL A 31 -15.94 2.97 -12.26
N THR A 32 -16.65 1.91 -11.84
CA THR A 32 -16.00 0.65 -11.46
C THR A 32 -15.41 -0.06 -12.69
N GLY A 33 -16.07 0.03 -13.84
CA GLY A 33 -15.54 -0.46 -15.12
C GLY A 33 -14.22 0.21 -15.50
N GLN A 34 -14.16 1.54 -15.39
CA GLN A 34 -12.93 2.31 -15.65
C GLN A 34 -11.82 2.00 -14.63
N PHE A 35 -12.17 1.72 -13.38
CA PHE A 35 -11.18 1.36 -12.36
C PHE A 35 -10.51 0.00 -12.60
N ILE A 36 -11.25 -0.98 -13.15
CA ILE A 36 -10.70 -2.32 -13.45
C ILE A 36 -10.03 -2.40 -14.83
N ASP A 37 -10.26 -1.42 -15.68
CA ASP A 37 -9.62 -1.32 -16.99
C ASP A 37 -8.21 -0.72 -16.85
N PRO A 38 -7.13 -1.40 -17.30
CA PRO A 38 -5.77 -0.85 -17.26
C PRO A 38 -5.60 0.48 -18.01
N GLU A 39 -6.45 0.75 -19.00
CA GLU A 39 -6.46 1.99 -19.80
C GLU A 39 -7.55 2.98 -19.31
N GLY A 40 -8.20 2.67 -18.18
CA GLY A 40 -9.25 3.51 -17.63
C GLY A 40 -8.72 4.75 -16.93
N ASP A 41 -9.58 5.78 -16.80
CA ASP A 41 -9.22 7.08 -16.22
C ASP A 41 -9.42 7.15 -14.68
N VAL A 42 -9.81 6.05 -14.03
CA VAL A 42 -10.10 6.02 -12.59
C VAL A 42 -9.02 5.27 -11.83
N ASP A 43 -8.18 6.00 -11.12
CA ASP A 43 -7.08 5.45 -10.32
C ASP A 43 -7.47 5.18 -8.86
N LEU A 44 -8.51 5.81 -8.35
CA LEU A 44 -8.89 5.74 -6.93
C LEU A 44 -10.40 5.63 -6.75
N LEU A 45 -10.83 4.62 -5.98
CA LEU A 45 -12.20 4.48 -5.52
C LEU A 45 -12.31 4.79 -4.02
N ILE A 46 -13.17 5.75 -3.65
CA ILE A 46 -13.49 6.05 -2.26
C ILE A 46 -14.84 5.43 -1.93
N VAL A 47 -14.85 4.42 -1.08
CA VAL A 47 -16.06 3.67 -0.74
C VAL A 47 -16.30 3.63 0.76
N LYS A 48 -17.56 3.53 1.18
CA LYS A 48 -17.90 3.36 2.59
C LYS A 48 -17.99 1.88 2.97
N ASP A 49 -18.94 1.17 2.41
CA ASP A 49 -19.20 -0.26 2.67
C ASP A 49 -19.38 -1.06 1.36
N LYS A 50 -19.92 -0.39 0.35
CA LYS A 50 -20.13 -0.95 -0.98
C LYS A 50 -18.79 -1.30 -1.61
N LEU A 51 -18.73 -2.33 -2.42
CA LEU A 51 -17.53 -2.83 -3.11
C LEU A 51 -16.48 -3.52 -2.21
N LEU A 52 -16.60 -3.45 -0.88
CA LEU A 52 -15.72 -4.24 0.00
C LEU A 52 -15.97 -5.75 -0.15
N THR A 53 -17.19 -6.11 -0.52
CA THR A 53 -17.59 -7.49 -0.83
C THR A 53 -18.19 -7.56 -2.22
N GLY A 54 -17.97 -8.67 -2.94
CA GLY A 54 -18.58 -8.91 -4.26
C GLY A 54 -17.91 -8.18 -5.45
N PHE A 55 -17.10 -7.15 -5.23
CA PHE A 55 -16.40 -6.45 -6.30
C PHE A 55 -15.05 -7.13 -6.63
N ASP A 56 -14.85 -7.47 -7.87
CA ASP A 56 -13.62 -8.11 -8.35
C ASP A 56 -12.73 -7.11 -9.10
N ALA A 57 -11.62 -6.71 -8.48
CA ALA A 57 -10.66 -5.78 -9.05
C ALA A 57 -9.22 -6.27 -8.77
N PRO A 58 -8.70 -7.23 -9.56
CA PRO A 58 -7.33 -7.72 -9.37
C PRO A 58 -6.26 -6.65 -9.55
N ILE A 59 -6.55 -5.61 -10.35
CA ILE A 59 -5.68 -4.46 -10.58
C ILE A 59 -5.49 -3.60 -9.31
N ALA A 60 -6.45 -3.64 -8.36
CA ALA A 60 -6.34 -2.86 -7.12
C ALA A 60 -5.11 -3.27 -6.32
N ALA A 61 -4.15 -2.36 -6.19
CA ALA A 61 -2.86 -2.60 -5.55
C ALA A 61 -2.82 -2.12 -4.10
N VAL A 62 -3.55 -1.07 -3.75
CA VAL A 62 -3.49 -0.44 -2.43
C VAL A 62 -4.88 -0.31 -1.81
N LEU A 63 -4.99 -0.69 -0.54
CA LEU A 63 -6.18 -0.49 0.29
C LEU A 63 -5.87 0.53 1.39
N TYR A 64 -6.51 1.69 1.35
CA TYR A 64 -6.46 2.69 2.42
C TYR A 64 -7.63 2.47 3.39
N VAL A 65 -7.33 2.15 4.65
CA VAL A 65 -8.34 1.89 5.68
C VAL A 65 -8.46 3.09 6.61
N ASP A 66 -9.53 3.89 6.42
CA ASP A 66 -9.83 5.09 7.22
C ASP A 66 -11.13 4.95 8.04
N LYS A 67 -11.58 3.73 8.28
CA LYS A 67 -12.73 3.43 9.16
C LYS A 67 -12.55 2.08 9.84
N LYS A 68 -13.21 1.92 11.00
CA LYS A 68 -13.26 0.63 11.69
C LYS A 68 -14.04 -0.38 10.82
N LEU A 69 -13.38 -1.44 10.44
CA LEU A 69 -13.99 -2.60 9.79
C LEU A 69 -14.14 -3.73 10.83
N GLN A 70 -15.17 -4.56 10.66
CA GLN A 70 -15.27 -5.80 11.42
C GLN A 70 -14.28 -6.82 10.87
N ASP A 71 -13.83 -7.75 11.70
CA ASP A 71 -12.71 -8.64 11.40
C ASP A 71 -12.86 -9.38 10.06
N HIS A 72 -14.01 -9.99 9.80
CA HIS A 72 -14.26 -10.69 8.52
C HIS A 72 -14.31 -9.73 7.31
N THR A 73 -14.86 -8.51 7.49
CA THR A 73 -14.91 -7.50 6.43
C THR A 73 -13.52 -6.97 6.12
N LEU A 74 -12.68 -6.81 7.15
CA LEU A 74 -11.28 -6.42 6.97
C LEU A 74 -10.51 -7.46 6.17
N LEU A 75 -10.61 -8.73 6.54
CA LEU A 75 -9.96 -9.83 5.82
C LEU A 75 -10.43 -9.91 4.35
N GLN A 76 -11.73 -9.72 4.10
CA GLN A 76 -12.27 -9.68 2.75
C GLN A 76 -11.73 -8.49 1.95
N ALA A 77 -11.60 -7.32 2.56
CA ALA A 77 -11.04 -6.13 1.92
C ALA A 77 -9.54 -6.31 1.60
N ILE A 78 -8.76 -6.90 2.51
CA ILE A 78 -7.36 -7.25 2.30
C ILE A 78 -7.23 -8.25 1.13
N ALA A 79 -8.05 -9.30 1.13
CA ALA A 79 -8.05 -10.30 0.05
C ALA A 79 -8.33 -9.71 -1.34
N ARG A 80 -9.01 -8.55 -1.42
CA ARG A 80 -9.26 -7.85 -2.68
C ARG A 80 -7.99 -7.31 -3.32
N VAL A 81 -7.15 -6.66 -2.53
CA VAL A 81 -5.89 -6.08 -3.01
C VAL A 81 -4.76 -7.11 -3.08
N ASN A 82 -4.88 -8.23 -2.38
CA ASN A 82 -3.87 -9.30 -2.39
C ASN A 82 -4.14 -10.36 -3.46
N ARG A 83 -4.60 -9.94 -4.63
CA ARG A 83 -4.75 -10.80 -5.80
C ARG A 83 -3.58 -10.64 -6.75
N VAL A 84 -3.15 -11.76 -7.33
CA VAL A 84 -2.13 -11.74 -8.38
C VAL A 84 -2.68 -11.05 -9.62
N TYR A 85 -1.91 -10.13 -10.16
CA TYR A 85 -2.21 -9.43 -11.40
C TYR A 85 -0.89 -9.15 -12.15
N THR A 86 -0.96 -8.81 -13.43
CA THR A 86 0.22 -8.47 -14.24
C THR A 86 1.01 -7.35 -13.54
N ASP A 87 2.31 -7.57 -13.34
CA ASP A 87 3.24 -6.63 -12.70
C ASP A 87 2.91 -6.26 -11.24
N LYS A 88 2.07 -7.07 -10.57
CA LYS A 88 1.72 -6.90 -9.15
C LYS A 88 1.97 -8.19 -8.38
N ASP A 89 2.98 -8.20 -7.53
CA ASP A 89 3.37 -9.35 -6.71
C ASP A 89 2.62 -9.42 -5.38
N PHE A 90 2.18 -8.27 -4.85
CA PHE A 90 1.50 -8.17 -3.54
C PHE A 90 0.50 -7.01 -3.51
N GLY A 91 -0.38 -7.02 -2.51
CA GLY A 91 -1.25 -5.89 -2.17
C GLY A 91 -0.72 -5.12 -0.98
N LEU A 92 -0.79 -3.80 -1.03
CA LEU A 92 -0.42 -2.93 0.08
C LEU A 92 -1.67 -2.50 0.86
N VAL A 93 -1.59 -2.50 2.19
CA VAL A 93 -2.65 -1.97 3.05
C VAL A 93 -2.10 -0.85 3.91
N VAL A 94 -2.72 0.32 3.82
CA VAL A 94 -2.38 1.50 4.62
C VAL A 94 -3.48 1.72 5.66
N ASP A 95 -3.15 1.54 6.92
CA ASP A 95 -4.10 1.61 8.04
C ASP A 95 -3.94 2.93 8.82
N TYR A 96 -4.90 3.83 8.66
CA TYR A 96 -4.93 5.12 9.38
C TYR A 96 -5.55 5.02 10.79
N ILE A 97 -6.20 3.90 11.13
CA ILE A 97 -6.97 3.75 12.37
C ILE A 97 -6.30 2.82 13.38
N GLY A 98 -5.29 2.05 12.95
CA GLY A 98 -4.60 1.08 13.79
C GLY A 98 -5.42 -0.21 14.00
N ILE A 99 -6.15 -0.65 12.97
CA ILE A 99 -6.92 -1.90 12.99
C ILE A 99 -6.02 -3.11 13.07
N PHE A 100 -4.82 -3.06 12.51
CA PHE A 100 -3.89 -4.19 12.47
C PHE A 100 -3.51 -4.73 13.84
N LYS A 101 -3.56 -3.92 14.90
CA LYS A 101 -3.39 -4.41 16.27
C LYS A 101 -4.45 -5.43 16.68
N LYS A 102 -5.62 -5.40 16.03
CA LYS A 102 -6.72 -6.35 16.24
C LYS A 102 -6.71 -7.47 15.21
N LEU A 103 -6.01 -7.31 14.09
CA LEU A 103 -5.92 -8.31 13.04
C LEU A 103 -5.28 -9.60 13.55
N ASN A 104 -4.25 -9.51 14.41
CA ASN A 104 -3.65 -10.68 15.03
C ASN A 104 -4.68 -11.49 15.83
N SER A 105 -5.55 -10.80 16.58
CA SER A 105 -6.62 -11.49 17.34
C SER A 105 -7.66 -12.13 16.41
N ALA A 106 -7.94 -11.50 15.27
CA ALA A 106 -8.86 -12.05 14.27
C ALA A 106 -8.24 -13.25 13.53
N LEU A 107 -6.98 -13.17 13.17
CA LEU A 107 -6.25 -14.27 12.52
C LEU A 107 -6.13 -15.48 13.45
N ASP A 108 -5.87 -15.28 14.75
CA ASP A 108 -5.84 -16.34 15.75
C ASP A 108 -7.19 -17.06 15.87
N LEU A 109 -8.30 -16.33 15.70
CA LEU A 109 -9.66 -16.91 15.71
C LEU A 109 -10.00 -17.68 14.42
N TYR A 110 -9.39 -17.31 13.27
CA TYR A 110 -9.64 -17.95 11.98
C TYR A 110 -8.63 -19.05 11.64
N SER A 111 -7.52 -19.14 12.36
CA SER A 111 -6.53 -20.22 12.22
C SER A 111 -6.94 -21.50 12.96
N ASP A 112 -8.04 -21.49 13.71
CA ASP A 112 -8.57 -22.68 14.35
C ASP A 112 -9.05 -23.68 13.28
N GLU A 113 -8.51 -24.90 13.30
CA GLU A 113 -8.66 -25.96 12.27
C GLU A 113 -10.11 -26.35 11.95
N GLN A 114 -11.08 -25.83 12.70
CA GLN A 114 -12.50 -26.17 12.53
C GLN A 114 -13.24 -25.31 11.49
N SER A 115 -12.67 -24.20 11.03
CA SER A 115 -13.39 -23.30 10.10
C SER A 115 -13.15 -23.60 8.62
N GLY A 116 -12.21 -24.47 8.26
CA GLY A 116 -11.96 -24.91 6.87
C GLY A 116 -11.56 -23.79 5.90
N MET A 117 -11.35 -22.59 6.37
CA MET A 117 -10.94 -21.43 5.59
C MET A 117 -9.48 -21.06 5.86
N ASN A 118 -8.54 -21.93 5.52
CA ASN A 118 -7.13 -21.57 5.40
C ASN A 118 -6.92 -20.66 4.16
N LEU A 119 -7.48 -19.45 4.18
CA LEU A 119 -7.28 -18.47 3.11
C LEU A 119 -5.92 -17.76 3.21
N PHE A 120 -5.28 -17.81 4.37
CA PHE A 120 -3.97 -17.19 4.61
C PHE A 120 -3.22 -17.97 5.70
N ASP A 121 -1.92 -18.16 5.51
CA ASP A 121 -1.04 -18.57 6.59
C ASP A 121 -0.85 -17.38 7.55
N SER A 122 -1.24 -17.55 8.82
CA SER A 122 -1.11 -16.51 9.83
C SER A 122 0.33 -16.05 10.02
N ALA A 123 1.32 -16.92 9.81
CA ALA A 123 2.73 -16.60 9.86
C ALA A 123 3.18 -15.73 8.68
N GLU A 124 2.66 -15.99 7.47
CA GLU A 124 2.95 -15.17 6.29
C GLU A 124 2.38 -13.75 6.44
N ILE A 125 1.14 -13.63 6.95
CA ILE A 125 0.54 -12.30 7.19
C ILE A 125 1.30 -11.56 8.28
N GLN A 126 1.66 -12.21 9.39
CA GLN A 126 2.44 -11.58 10.46
C GLN A 126 3.81 -11.12 9.97
N SER A 127 4.45 -11.88 9.07
CA SER A 127 5.73 -11.48 8.48
C SER A 127 5.64 -10.30 7.52
N ALA A 128 4.47 -10.12 6.88
CA ALA A 128 4.22 -9.03 5.94
C ALA A 128 3.73 -7.73 6.61
N ILE A 129 3.27 -7.81 7.88
CA ILE A 129 2.84 -6.62 8.62
C ILE A 129 4.05 -5.97 9.27
N SER A 130 4.47 -4.82 8.74
CA SER A 130 5.43 -3.94 9.41
C SER A 130 4.76 -2.62 9.77
N THR A 131 5.14 -2.06 10.90
CA THR A 131 4.67 -0.73 11.28
C THR A 131 5.53 0.34 10.59
N VAL A 132 4.95 1.51 10.31
CA VAL A 132 5.70 2.65 9.74
C VAL A 132 6.94 2.98 10.59
N ASN A 133 6.87 2.79 11.90
CA ASN A 133 8.00 3.03 12.79
C ASN A 133 9.11 1.97 12.62
N GLU A 134 8.76 0.71 12.38
CA GLU A 134 9.72 -0.37 12.10
C GLU A 134 10.39 -0.15 10.75
N GLU A 135 9.62 0.19 9.72
CA GLU A 135 10.17 0.50 8.40
C GLU A 135 11.05 1.75 8.43
N LYS A 136 10.64 2.79 9.15
CA LYS A 136 11.47 3.98 9.38
C LYS A 136 12.79 3.63 10.08
N ALA A 137 12.73 2.78 11.11
CA ALA A 137 13.94 2.35 11.83
C ALA A 137 14.87 1.51 10.93
N LYS A 138 14.32 0.64 10.09
CA LYS A 138 15.09 -0.13 9.08
C LYS A 138 15.74 0.81 8.06
N LEU A 139 14.98 1.77 7.52
CA LEU A 139 15.49 2.76 6.57
C LEU A 139 16.62 3.58 7.18
N GLU A 140 16.44 4.05 8.41
CA GLU A 140 17.47 4.83 9.12
C GLU A 140 18.73 3.99 9.35
N LYS A 141 18.60 2.72 9.71
CA LYS A 141 19.73 1.80 9.87
C LYS A 141 20.49 1.61 8.54
N ILE A 142 19.79 1.30 7.45
CA ILE A 142 20.41 1.12 6.12
C ILE A 142 21.08 2.42 5.67
N TYR A 143 20.47 3.57 5.92
CA TYR A 143 21.05 4.87 5.63
C TYR A 143 22.36 5.09 6.40
N GLN A 144 22.40 4.77 7.69
CA GLN A 144 23.64 4.88 8.50
C GLN A 144 24.70 3.88 8.04
N GLU A 145 24.34 2.66 7.71
CA GLU A 145 25.26 1.65 7.16
C GLU A 145 25.84 2.07 5.81
N LEU A 146 25.05 2.71 4.94
CA LEU A 146 25.53 3.26 3.67
C LEU A 146 26.56 4.40 3.92
N TRP A 147 26.24 5.31 4.84
CA TRP A 147 27.12 6.42 5.15
C TRP A 147 28.41 6.00 5.89
N SER A 148 28.38 4.90 6.64
CA SER A 148 29.58 4.40 7.35
C SER A 148 30.74 4.07 6.40
N ILE A 149 30.46 3.80 5.13
CA ILE A 149 31.50 3.60 4.10
C ILE A 149 32.36 4.85 3.95
N PHE A 150 31.78 6.01 4.17
CA PHE A 150 32.41 7.32 4.01
C PHE A 150 32.84 7.96 5.36
N ASP A 151 32.96 7.15 6.39
CA ASP A 151 33.43 7.65 7.68
C ASP A 151 34.77 8.38 7.56
N GLY A 152 34.86 9.59 8.17
CA GLY A 152 36.01 10.48 8.10
C GLY A 152 35.99 11.46 6.93
N ILE A 153 34.97 11.41 6.05
CA ILE A 153 34.74 12.41 5.01
C ILE A 153 33.62 13.34 5.46
N ASP A 154 33.85 14.67 5.36
CA ASP A 154 32.79 15.64 5.65
C ASP A 154 31.64 15.46 4.63
N ARG A 155 30.40 15.36 5.13
CA ARG A 155 29.21 15.22 4.26
C ARG A 155 28.99 16.41 3.32
N ASN A 156 29.56 17.56 3.65
CA ASN A 156 29.53 18.76 2.82
C ASN A 156 30.72 18.87 1.85
N GLU A 157 31.57 17.82 1.77
CA GLU A 157 32.68 17.79 0.85
C GLU A 157 32.19 17.89 -0.61
N SER A 158 32.63 18.94 -1.29
CA SER A 158 32.21 19.24 -2.67
C SER A 158 33.09 18.58 -3.73
N SER A 159 34.24 18.07 -3.33
CA SER A 159 35.19 17.45 -4.26
C SER A 159 34.83 16.01 -4.58
N ALA A 160 34.41 15.76 -5.81
CA ALA A 160 34.09 14.40 -6.28
C ALA A 160 35.29 13.45 -6.14
N ASN A 161 36.52 13.95 -6.20
CA ASN A 161 37.73 13.13 -6.11
C ASN A 161 37.86 12.44 -4.74
N VAL A 162 37.43 13.09 -3.65
CA VAL A 162 37.51 12.53 -2.30
C VAL A 162 36.59 11.32 -2.19
N TRP A 163 35.37 11.43 -2.73
CA TRP A 163 34.39 10.32 -2.76
C TRP A 163 34.86 9.16 -3.67
N GLN A 164 35.41 9.49 -4.84
CA GLN A 164 35.96 8.50 -5.77
C GLN A 164 37.17 7.75 -5.20
N GLU A 165 38.08 8.43 -4.51
CA GLU A 165 39.23 7.80 -3.89
C GLU A 165 38.81 6.80 -2.81
N ARG A 166 37.75 7.10 -2.02
CA ARG A 166 37.19 6.15 -1.03
C ARG A 166 36.63 4.88 -1.68
N LEU A 167 36.06 4.99 -2.86
CA LEU A 167 35.49 3.88 -3.61
C LEU A 167 36.48 3.19 -4.56
N ARG A 168 37.78 3.52 -4.47
CA ARG A 168 38.80 2.98 -5.36
C ARG A 168 39.05 1.50 -5.13
N GLU A 169 39.01 1.04 -3.89
CA GLU A 169 39.14 -0.37 -3.54
C GLU A 169 37.90 -1.16 -3.96
N TYR A 170 38.14 -2.33 -4.53
CA TYR A 170 37.07 -3.17 -5.07
C TYR A 170 36.06 -3.58 -4.00
N ASP A 171 36.53 -4.01 -2.83
CA ASP A 171 35.67 -4.50 -1.75
C ASP A 171 34.80 -3.37 -1.16
N ILE A 172 35.36 -2.17 -0.96
CA ILE A 172 34.64 -0.99 -0.50
C ILE A 172 33.58 -0.58 -1.53
N ARG A 173 33.94 -0.58 -2.80
CA ARG A 173 33.01 -0.24 -3.88
C ARG A 173 31.88 -1.26 -4.01
N LYS A 174 32.17 -2.55 -3.85
CA LYS A 174 31.17 -3.62 -3.86
C LYS A 174 30.18 -3.44 -2.71
N ASP A 175 30.66 -3.25 -1.49
CA ASP A 175 29.87 -2.99 -0.29
C ASP A 175 28.96 -1.74 -0.47
N PHE A 176 29.51 -0.68 -1.08
CA PHE A 176 28.75 0.51 -1.42
C PHE A 176 27.57 0.22 -2.34
N TYR A 177 27.76 -0.52 -3.43
CA TYR A 177 26.69 -0.84 -4.35
C TYR A 177 25.63 -1.76 -3.74
N GLU A 178 26.03 -2.70 -2.89
CA GLU A 178 25.10 -3.58 -2.17
C GLU A 178 24.21 -2.77 -1.21
N LYS A 179 24.81 -1.88 -0.41
CA LYS A 179 24.07 -1.02 0.53
C LYS A 179 23.22 0.04 -0.18
N LEU A 180 23.74 0.62 -1.27
CA LEU A 180 22.98 1.58 -2.08
C LEU A 180 21.76 0.92 -2.72
N SER A 181 21.91 -0.31 -3.24
CA SER A 181 20.80 -1.07 -3.80
C SER A 181 19.74 -1.42 -2.73
N ALA A 182 20.19 -1.79 -1.52
CA ALA A 182 19.29 -2.04 -0.41
C ALA A 182 18.52 -0.77 0.00
N PHE A 183 19.20 0.37 0.05
CA PHE A 183 18.59 1.66 0.35
C PHE A 183 17.57 2.07 -0.72
N ALA A 184 17.94 1.98 -2.01
CA ALA A 184 17.06 2.32 -3.11
C ALA A 184 15.76 1.51 -3.11
N LYS A 185 15.84 0.19 -2.86
CA LYS A 185 14.66 -0.69 -2.77
C LYS A 185 13.70 -0.37 -1.62
N MET A 186 14.14 0.38 -0.62
CA MET A 186 13.29 0.80 0.50
C MET A 186 12.66 2.18 0.29
N VAL A 187 13.16 2.95 -0.68
CA VAL A 187 12.70 4.34 -0.94
C VAL A 187 11.78 4.39 -2.16
N ASP A 188 11.86 3.38 -3.06
CA ASP A 188 10.92 3.18 -4.17
C ASP A 188 9.59 2.59 -3.66
#